data_a0acd97adcc68b5b56827dcec55d98bd
#
_entry.id   a0acd97adcc68b5b56827dcec55d98bd
#
_cell.length_a   1.000
_cell.length_b   1.000
_cell.length_c   1.000
_cell.angle_alpha   90.00
_cell.angle_beta   90.00
_cell.angle_gamma   90.00
#
_symmetry.space_group_name_H-M   'P 1'
#
loop_
_entity.id
_entity.type
_entity.pdbx_description
1 polymer ?
#
loop_
_entity_poly.entity_id
_entity_poly.type
_entity_poly.pdbx_seq_one_letter_code
_entity_poly.pdbx_strand_id
1 'polypeptide(L)'
;IADIGCGYGSFADYLNRNLNSTEFNYEGFDINSKFIEHCSTKFLGANIRFNIGSRPLSEKNFVTMSGTYNLATTKDILLWEQYLFSCLSECWAYAKTAMIFNLQTSKTSKISSQNIYYANTSVIIDFCVSKFGPTRIIKDESLENDVTFTIVR
;
A
#
# COMPACT_ATOMS: atom_id res chain seq x y z
N ILE A 1 -7.18 -10.36 2.22
CA ILE A 1 -6.52 -9.10 1.87
C ILE A 1 -5.58 -8.73 3.02
N ALA A 2 -4.35 -8.28 2.72
CA ALA A 2 -3.52 -7.54 3.66
C ALA A 2 -3.45 -6.08 3.19
N ASP A 3 -3.67 -5.13 4.10
CA ASP A 3 -3.61 -3.69 3.86
C ASP A 3 -2.49 -3.08 4.70
N ILE A 4 -1.41 -2.65 4.06
CA ILE A 4 -0.22 -2.15 4.70
C ILE A 4 -0.27 -0.62 4.75
N GLY A 5 -0.09 -0.05 5.96
CA GLY A 5 -0.35 1.36 6.21
C GLY A 5 -1.86 1.64 6.26
N CYS A 6 -2.62 0.78 6.90
CA CYS A 6 -4.10 0.84 6.91
C CYS A 6 -4.68 2.10 7.57
N GLY A 7 -3.88 2.86 8.32
CA GLY A 7 -4.29 4.09 8.98
C GLY A 7 -5.54 3.90 9.85
N TYR A 8 -6.55 4.71 9.64
CA TYR A 8 -7.84 4.64 10.35
C TYR A 8 -8.81 3.58 9.80
N GLY A 9 -8.35 2.67 8.93
CA GLY A 9 -9.15 1.57 8.40
C GLY A 9 -10.16 1.98 7.33
N SER A 10 -9.87 3.00 6.53
CA SER A 10 -10.79 3.48 5.49
C SER A 10 -11.11 2.40 4.45
N PHE A 11 -10.12 1.59 4.06
CA PHE A 11 -10.34 0.50 3.14
C PHE A 11 -11.15 -0.65 3.76
N ALA A 12 -10.91 -0.97 5.03
CA ALA A 12 -11.74 -1.93 5.78
C ALA A 12 -13.21 -1.46 5.84
N ASP A 13 -13.43 -0.16 6.09
CA ASP A 13 -14.77 0.45 6.12
C ASP A 13 -15.46 0.35 4.76
N TYR A 14 -14.74 0.63 3.68
CA TYR A 14 -15.24 0.46 2.31
C TYR A 14 -15.65 -0.99 2.02
N LEU A 15 -14.79 -1.96 2.32
CA LEU A 15 -15.10 -3.38 2.12
C LEU A 15 -16.33 -3.81 2.93
N ASN A 16 -16.39 -3.41 4.19
CA ASN A 16 -17.49 -3.77 5.10
C ASN A 16 -18.85 -3.19 4.67
N ARG A 17 -18.85 -2.07 3.94
CA ARG A 17 -20.08 -1.47 3.39
C ARG A 17 -20.51 -2.08 2.06
N ASN A 18 -19.59 -2.61 1.29
CA ASN A 18 -19.84 -3.02 -0.10
C ASN A 18 -19.83 -4.54 -0.31
N LEU A 19 -19.31 -5.31 0.65
CA LEU A 19 -19.20 -6.76 0.56
C LEU A 19 -19.78 -7.42 1.81
N ASN A 20 -20.27 -8.67 1.67
CA ASN A 20 -20.69 -9.45 2.84
C ASN A 20 -19.45 -9.95 3.60
N SER A 21 -19.58 -10.11 4.91
CA SER A 21 -18.47 -10.55 5.78
C SER A 21 -17.91 -11.94 5.44
N THR A 22 -18.64 -12.75 4.68
CA THR A 22 -18.20 -14.06 4.21
C THR A 22 -17.39 -14.00 2.90
N GLU A 23 -17.38 -12.86 2.20
CA GLU A 23 -16.72 -12.72 0.90
C GLU A 23 -15.25 -12.32 1.03
N PHE A 24 -14.82 -11.84 2.20
CA PHE A 24 -13.45 -11.40 2.40
C PHE A 24 -12.95 -11.64 3.84
N ASN A 25 -11.64 -11.82 3.94
CA ASN A 25 -10.90 -11.68 5.19
C ASN A 25 -9.91 -10.53 5.02
N TYR A 26 -9.90 -9.61 5.98
CA TYR A 26 -9.06 -8.42 5.94
C TYR A 26 -8.11 -8.39 7.15
N GLU A 27 -6.85 -8.10 6.88
CA GLU A 27 -5.85 -7.80 7.90
C GLU A 27 -5.19 -6.47 7.60
N GLY A 28 -5.44 -5.47 8.44
CA GLY A 28 -4.77 -4.17 8.39
C GLY A 28 -3.48 -4.19 9.20
N PHE A 29 -2.45 -3.56 8.65
CA PHE A 29 -1.15 -3.38 9.31
C PHE A 29 -0.78 -1.90 9.29
N ASP A 30 -0.34 -1.38 10.43
CA ASP A 30 0.22 -0.04 10.54
C ASP A 30 1.30 -0.02 11.62
N ILE A 31 2.34 0.79 11.41
CA ILE A 31 3.41 0.97 12.40
C ILE A 31 2.96 1.85 13.58
N ASN A 32 1.90 2.63 13.41
CA ASN A 32 1.33 3.49 14.44
C ASN A 32 0.31 2.72 15.28
N SER A 33 0.70 2.38 16.51
CA SER A 33 -0.15 1.65 17.45
C SER A 33 -1.49 2.34 17.74
N LYS A 34 -1.55 3.69 17.66
CA LYS A 34 -2.81 4.43 17.90
C LYS A 34 -3.83 4.21 16.79
N PHE A 35 -3.38 4.04 15.55
CA PHE A 35 -4.28 3.67 14.45
C PHE A 35 -4.82 2.27 14.64
N ILE A 36 -3.98 1.32 15.03
CA ILE A 36 -4.37 -0.06 15.30
C ILE A 36 -5.36 -0.14 16.47
N GLU A 37 -5.12 0.57 17.56
CA GLU A 37 -6.03 0.66 18.70
C GLU A 37 -7.40 1.21 18.27
N HIS A 38 -7.42 2.33 17.53
CA HIS A 38 -8.65 2.89 16.99
C HIS A 38 -9.41 1.89 16.11
N CYS A 39 -8.73 1.25 15.17
CA CYS A 39 -9.35 0.28 14.27
C CYS A 39 -9.89 -0.94 15.02
N SER A 40 -9.15 -1.46 15.98
CA SER A 40 -9.56 -2.62 16.78
C SER A 40 -10.80 -2.36 17.64
N THR A 41 -11.04 -1.11 18.04
CA THR A 41 -12.26 -0.72 18.73
C THR A 41 -13.44 -0.47 17.79
N LYS A 42 -13.15 0.01 16.57
CA LYS A 42 -14.16 0.35 15.56
C LYS A 42 -14.72 -0.87 14.83
N PHE A 43 -13.86 -1.85 14.51
CA PHE A 43 -14.21 -3.02 13.71
C PHE A 43 -14.22 -4.29 14.56
N LEU A 44 -15.43 -4.79 14.87
CA LEU A 44 -15.63 -5.96 15.74
C LEU A 44 -15.94 -7.25 14.95
N GLY A 45 -15.91 -7.21 13.62
CA GLY A 45 -16.19 -8.37 12.75
C GLY A 45 -15.06 -9.41 12.82
N ALA A 46 -15.41 -10.68 12.89
CA ALA A 46 -14.44 -11.78 12.96
C ALA A 46 -13.54 -11.89 11.70
N ASN A 47 -13.99 -11.34 10.56
CA ASN A 47 -13.29 -11.32 9.29
C ASN A 47 -12.35 -10.10 9.12
N ILE A 48 -12.29 -9.18 10.10
CA ILE A 48 -11.44 -7.98 10.05
C ILE A 48 -10.52 -7.99 11.28
N ARG A 49 -9.23 -7.87 11.05
CA ARG A 49 -8.20 -7.83 12.10
C ARG A 49 -7.20 -6.72 11.83
N PHE A 50 -6.56 -6.22 12.90
CA PHE A 50 -5.55 -5.19 12.82
C PHE A 50 -4.32 -5.56 13.63
N ASN A 51 -3.13 -5.30 13.09
CA ASN A 51 -1.85 -5.68 13.67
C ASN A 51 -0.85 -4.52 13.57
N ILE A 52 -0.01 -4.35 14.57
CA ILE A 52 1.14 -3.44 14.48
C ILE A 52 2.20 -4.10 13.58
N GLY A 53 2.59 -3.42 12.50
CA GLY A 53 3.59 -3.94 11.58
C GLY A 53 3.62 -3.22 10.24
N SER A 54 4.61 -3.56 9.42
CA SER A 54 4.85 -2.98 8.09
C SER A 54 4.74 -4.00 6.95
N ARG A 55 4.33 -5.23 7.25
CA ARG A 55 4.19 -6.30 6.26
C ARG A 55 3.18 -7.35 6.73
N PRO A 56 2.65 -8.21 5.84
CA PRO A 56 1.79 -9.32 6.22
C PRO A 56 2.53 -10.34 7.10
N LEU A 57 1.80 -11.03 7.96
CA LEU A 57 2.32 -12.13 8.80
C LEU A 57 2.19 -13.50 8.12
N SER A 58 1.39 -13.60 7.08
CA SER A 58 1.16 -14.82 6.30
C SER A 58 0.73 -14.46 4.88
N GLU A 59 0.80 -15.41 3.96
CA GLU A 59 0.35 -15.22 2.58
C GLU A 59 -1.13 -14.79 2.50
N LYS A 60 -1.41 -13.86 1.58
CA LYS A 60 -2.73 -13.33 1.27
C LYS A 60 -2.95 -13.32 -0.23
N ASN A 61 -4.20 -13.45 -0.67
CA ASN A 61 -4.50 -13.32 -2.09
C ASN A 61 -4.08 -11.94 -2.61
N PHE A 62 -4.41 -10.90 -1.86
CA PHE A 62 -4.12 -9.51 -2.23
C PHE A 62 -3.34 -8.81 -1.12
N VAL A 63 -2.30 -8.09 -1.51
CA VAL A 63 -1.57 -7.17 -0.64
C VAL A 63 -1.74 -5.76 -1.20
N THR A 64 -2.25 -4.85 -0.38
CA THR A 64 -2.55 -3.48 -0.79
C THR A 64 -1.77 -2.47 0.05
N MET A 65 -1.39 -1.35 -0.56
CA MET A 65 -0.71 -0.23 0.10
C MET A 65 -1.24 1.08 -0.49
N SER A 66 -2.20 1.70 0.20
CA SER A 66 -2.82 2.94 -0.28
C SER A 66 -2.27 4.16 0.45
N GLY A 67 -1.52 5.00 -0.25
CA GLY A 67 -0.91 6.20 0.30
C GLY A 67 0.26 5.96 1.28
N THR A 68 0.60 4.72 1.55
CA THR A 68 1.54 4.29 2.59
C THR A 68 2.93 4.90 2.42
N TYR A 69 3.41 5.01 1.20
CA TYR A 69 4.77 5.48 0.90
C TYR A 69 4.83 6.90 0.34
N ASN A 70 3.73 7.64 0.39
CA ASN A 70 3.69 9.02 -0.06
C ASN A 70 4.32 9.99 0.95
N LEU A 71 4.44 9.62 2.22
CA LEU A 71 5.07 10.46 3.25
C LEU A 71 6.50 9.96 3.52
N ALA A 72 7.50 10.65 2.97
CA ALA A 72 8.89 10.33 3.16
C ALA A 72 9.41 10.79 4.54
N THR A 73 10.23 9.96 5.17
CA THR A 73 10.88 10.29 6.46
C THR A 73 12.28 10.90 6.29
N THR A 74 12.74 11.04 5.05
CA THR A 74 14.03 11.63 4.67
C THR A 74 13.85 12.58 3.49
N LYS A 75 14.82 13.48 3.26
CA LYS A 75 14.91 14.30 2.03
C LYS A 75 15.80 13.65 0.96
N ASP A 76 16.49 12.58 1.29
CA ASP A 76 17.28 11.81 0.33
C ASP A 76 16.37 10.89 -0.49
N ILE A 77 16.22 11.21 -1.78
CA ILE A 77 15.36 10.49 -2.72
C ILE A 77 15.85 9.04 -2.91
N LEU A 78 17.17 8.85 -3.05
CA LEU A 78 17.72 7.51 -3.29
C LEU A 78 17.50 6.61 -2.07
N LEU A 79 17.72 7.13 -0.88
CA LEU A 79 17.48 6.41 0.36
C LEU A 79 16.00 6.06 0.52
N TRP A 80 15.09 6.99 0.18
CA TRP A 80 13.65 6.73 0.24
C TRP A 80 13.21 5.67 -0.79
N GLU A 81 13.71 5.74 -2.03
CA GLU A 81 13.40 4.76 -3.06
C GLU A 81 13.95 3.36 -2.71
N GLN A 82 15.14 3.26 -2.14
CA GLN A 82 15.68 1.99 -1.63
C GLN A 82 14.78 1.39 -0.55
N TYR A 83 14.32 2.19 0.40
CA TYR A 83 13.37 1.76 1.43
C TYR A 83 12.05 1.29 0.80
N LEU A 84 11.45 2.08 -0.09
CA LEU A 84 10.22 1.73 -0.82
C LEU A 84 10.38 0.38 -1.54
N PHE A 85 11.45 0.20 -2.31
CA PHE A 85 11.70 -1.02 -3.07
C PHE A 85 11.90 -2.25 -2.19
N SER A 86 12.56 -2.08 -1.04
CA SER A 86 12.68 -3.15 -0.03
C SER A 86 11.31 -3.54 0.51
N CYS A 87 10.48 -2.57 0.92
CA CYS A 87 9.14 -2.83 1.43
C CYS A 87 8.23 -3.51 0.40
N LEU A 88 8.26 -3.06 -0.86
CA LEU A 88 7.51 -3.70 -1.94
C LEU A 88 7.96 -5.15 -2.15
N SER A 89 9.27 -5.41 -2.10
CA SER A 89 9.83 -6.77 -2.26
C SER A 89 9.41 -7.69 -1.11
N GLU A 90 9.42 -7.19 0.12
CA GLU A 90 8.94 -7.94 1.28
C GLU A 90 7.43 -8.24 1.16
N CYS A 91 6.62 -7.26 0.80
CA CYS A 91 5.18 -7.42 0.63
C CYS A 91 4.83 -8.39 -0.51
N TRP A 92 5.57 -8.32 -1.64
CA TRP A 92 5.39 -9.23 -2.76
C TRP A 92 5.55 -10.72 -2.39
N ALA A 93 6.46 -11.02 -1.47
CA ALA A 93 6.67 -12.40 -1.00
C ALA A 93 5.39 -13.02 -0.40
N TYR A 94 4.48 -12.21 0.12
CA TYR A 94 3.22 -12.64 0.73
C TYR A 94 1.99 -12.53 -0.20
N ALA A 95 2.11 -11.91 -1.37
CA ALA A 95 0.99 -11.76 -2.31
C ALA A 95 0.83 -13.02 -3.15
N LYS A 96 -0.31 -13.73 -3.05
CA LYS A 96 -0.59 -14.95 -3.84
C LYS A 96 -1.16 -14.66 -5.22
N THR A 97 -1.98 -13.62 -5.33
CA THR A 97 -2.68 -13.26 -6.56
C THR A 97 -2.20 -11.93 -7.11
N ALA A 98 -2.21 -10.88 -6.27
CA ALA A 98 -1.77 -9.57 -6.73
C ALA A 98 -1.26 -8.69 -5.58
N MET A 99 -0.37 -7.76 -5.93
CA MET A 99 0.04 -6.64 -5.12
C MET A 99 -0.41 -5.34 -5.79
N ILE A 100 -1.05 -4.45 -5.03
CA ILE A 100 -1.60 -3.19 -5.52
C ILE A 100 -1.13 -2.07 -4.61
N PHE A 101 -0.55 -1.02 -5.18
CA PHE A 101 -0.16 0.16 -4.41
C PHE A 101 -0.32 1.43 -5.23
N ASN A 102 -0.51 2.57 -4.57
CA ASN A 102 -0.52 3.85 -5.25
C ASN A 102 0.60 4.77 -4.73
N LEU A 103 1.05 5.64 -5.61
CA LEU A 103 2.02 6.69 -5.31
C LEU A 103 1.60 8.01 -5.95
N GLN A 104 1.94 9.10 -5.26
CA GLN A 104 2.01 10.40 -5.92
C GLN A 104 3.16 10.37 -6.93
N THR A 105 2.95 10.92 -8.13
CA THR A 105 3.93 10.85 -9.21
C THR A 105 4.26 12.21 -9.81
N SER A 106 5.43 12.30 -10.43
CA SER A 106 5.86 13.45 -11.22
C SER A 106 6.85 13.03 -12.30
N LYS A 107 7.21 13.96 -13.21
CA LYS A 107 8.18 13.68 -14.29
C LYS A 107 9.55 13.23 -13.77
N THR A 108 9.95 13.72 -12.60
CA THR A 108 11.22 13.39 -11.94
C THR A 108 10.95 13.14 -10.48
N SER A 109 11.54 12.10 -9.89
CA SER A 109 11.38 11.81 -8.45
C SER A 109 11.79 13.04 -7.62
N LYS A 110 10.94 13.39 -6.66
CA LYS A 110 11.16 14.52 -5.75
C LYS A 110 10.47 14.31 -4.41
N ILE A 111 10.99 14.99 -3.39
CA ILE A 111 10.33 15.08 -2.08
C ILE A 111 10.05 16.56 -1.80
N SER A 112 8.79 16.90 -1.57
CA SER A 112 8.34 18.27 -1.30
C SER A 112 8.85 18.78 0.06
N SER A 113 8.66 20.08 0.32
CA SER A 113 8.93 20.67 1.65
C SER A 113 8.12 20.00 2.76
N GLN A 114 6.91 19.55 2.46
CA GLN A 114 6.00 18.86 3.37
C GLN A 114 6.24 17.33 3.45
N ASN A 115 7.41 16.85 2.96
CA ASN A 115 7.79 15.44 2.96
C ASN A 115 6.94 14.53 2.05
N ILE A 116 6.16 15.08 1.12
CA ILE A 116 5.46 14.25 0.15
C ILE A 116 6.45 13.80 -0.94
N TYR A 117 6.57 12.50 -1.08
CA TYR A 117 7.33 11.87 -2.16
C TYR A 117 6.48 11.79 -3.41
N TYR A 118 7.03 12.25 -4.51
CA TYR A 118 6.49 12.11 -5.86
C TYR A 118 7.45 11.24 -6.67
N ALA A 119 6.98 10.06 -7.02
CA ALA A 119 7.78 9.08 -7.77
C ALA A 119 7.89 9.43 -9.26
N ASN A 120 9.00 9.09 -9.89
CA ASN A 120 9.03 8.96 -11.33
C ASN A 120 8.35 7.64 -11.73
N THR A 121 7.25 7.73 -12.47
CA THR A 121 6.44 6.56 -12.85
C THR A 121 7.27 5.49 -13.59
N SER A 122 8.19 5.91 -14.49
CA SER A 122 9.03 4.96 -15.24
C SER A 122 9.97 4.19 -14.31
N VAL A 123 10.60 4.85 -13.34
CA VAL A 123 11.49 4.20 -12.36
C VAL A 123 10.74 3.12 -11.57
N ILE A 124 9.51 3.41 -11.15
CA ILE A 124 8.69 2.44 -10.42
C ILE A 124 8.28 1.26 -11.32
N ILE A 125 7.85 1.53 -12.56
CA ILE A 125 7.49 0.48 -13.53
C ILE A 125 8.71 -0.42 -13.81
N ASP A 126 9.87 0.16 -14.11
CA ASP A 126 11.08 -0.59 -14.43
C ASP A 126 11.49 -1.50 -13.26
N PHE A 127 11.44 -0.99 -12.05
CA PHE A 127 11.67 -1.79 -10.84
C PHE A 127 10.66 -2.95 -10.72
N CYS A 128 9.36 -2.65 -10.79
CA CYS A 128 8.31 -3.66 -10.63
C CYS A 128 8.39 -4.75 -11.70
N VAL A 129 8.55 -4.36 -12.97
CA VAL A 129 8.68 -5.31 -14.08
C VAL A 129 9.90 -6.20 -13.92
N SER A 130 11.05 -5.64 -13.51
CA SER A 130 12.28 -6.41 -13.33
C SER A 130 12.24 -7.37 -12.15
N LYS A 131 11.50 -7.05 -11.09
CA LYS A 131 11.48 -7.83 -9.83
C LYS A 131 10.27 -8.73 -9.68
N PHE A 132 9.12 -8.30 -10.19
CA PHE A 132 7.84 -8.94 -9.90
C PHE A 132 7.13 -9.44 -11.16
N GLY A 133 7.37 -8.83 -12.32
CA GLY A 133 6.74 -9.18 -13.58
C GLY A 133 5.83 -8.09 -14.14
N PRO A 134 4.93 -8.43 -15.07
CA PRO A 134 4.11 -7.46 -15.77
C PRO A 134 3.34 -6.55 -14.80
N THR A 135 3.52 -5.24 -14.98
CA THR A 135 2.94 -4.21 -14.12
C THR A 135 1.97 -3.34 -14.93
N ARG A 136 0.74 -3.21 -14.45
CA ARG A 136 -0.27 -2.32 -14.99
C ARG A 136 -0.37 -1.06 -14.14
N ILE A 137 -0.67 0.07 -14.77
CA ILE A 137 -0.97 1.32 -14.10
C ILE A 137 -2.41 1.73 -14.35
N ILE A 138 -3.03 2.32 -13.35
CA ILE A 138 -4.35 2.93 -13.41
C ILE A 138 -4.20 4.38 -12.95
N LYS A 139 -4.77 5.30 -13.72
CA LYS A 139 -4.84 6.72 -13.38
C LYS A 139 -6.30 7.12 -13.29
N ASP A 140 -6.64 7.87 -12.26
CA ASP A 140 -7.94 8.52 -12.12
C ASP A 140 -7.78 9.99 -12.49
N GLU A 141 -8.58 10.48 -13.43
CA GLU A 141 -8.51 11.88 -13.89
C GLU A 141 -8.85 12.88 -12.77
N SER A 142 -9.61 12.45 -11.75
CA SER A 142 -9.92 13.26 -10.58
C SER A 142 -8.74 13.40 -9.59
N LEU A 143 -7.70 12.56 -9.74
CA LEU A 143 -6.53 12.49 -8.86
C LEU A 143 -5.25 12.77 -9.66
N GLU A 144 -4.99 14.03 -9.96
CA GLU A 144 -4.02 14.53 -10.95
C GLU A 144 -2.63 13.86 -10.89
N ASN A 145 -2.13 13.58 -9.69
CA ASN A 145 -0.78 13.04 -9.50
C ASN A 145 -0.77 11.62 -8.94
N ASP A 146 -1.91 11.00 -8.73
CA ASP A 146 -2.00 9.66 -8.15
C ASP A 146 -1.96 8.59 -9.24
N VAL A 147 -1.12 7.59 -9.07
CA VAL A 147 -1.02 6.44 -9.96
C VAL A 147 -1.07 5.16 -9.14
N THR A 148 -1.99 4.29 -9.48
CA THR A 148 -2.08 2.94 -8.92
C THR A 148 -1.31 1.96 -9.80
N PHE A 149 -0.44 1.18 -9.16
CA PHE A 149 0.34 0.10 -9.76
C PHE A 149 -0.26 -1.24 -9.34
N THR A 150 -0.45 -2.12 -10.30
CA THR A 150 -1.00 -3.47 -10.08
C THR A 150 -0.09 -4.51 -10.70
N ILE A 151 0.39 -5.43 -9.87
CA ILE A 151 1.22 -6.56 -10.27
C ILE A 151 0.43 -7.84 -9.96
N VAL A 152 0.27 -8.71 -10.95
CA VAL A 152 -0.46 -9.98 -10.83
C VAL A 152 0.52 -11.13 -10.98
N ARG A 153 0.38 -12.14 -10.14
CA ARG A 153 1.13 -13.41 -10.25
C ARG A 153 0.56 -14.32 -11.31
#